data_14e3d1aa81f454e10ed52d31b6ed343c
#
_entry.id   14e3d1aa81f454e10ed52d31b6ed343c
#
_cell.length_a   1.000
_cell.length_b   1.000
_cell.length_c   1.000
_cell.angle_alpha   90.00
_cell.angle_beta   90.00
_cell.angle_gamma   90.00
#
_symmetry.space_group_name_H-M   'P 1'
#
loop_
_entity.id
_entity.type
_entity.pdbx_description
1 polymer ?
#
loop_
_entity_poly.entity_id
_entity_poly.type
_entity_poly.pdbx_seq_one_letter_code
_entity_poly.pdbx_strand_id
1 'polypeptide(L)'
;MWSMLPNEAMYPYTAKEARDRGELEVWRANFRTNCACAGAIELAIHRDFDGMHLKDGCAKSVIDQYGYRRVGYVLANTLQLHAYDGRYHETNKRWSRTIFVPEDGGHRYTFLIGSHPAVLDGFVSDYRAELEQLQANSNQAMSMGEMTM
;
A
#
# COMPACT_ATOMS: atom_id res chain seq x y z
N MET A 1 8.69 -3.60 -22.52
CA MET A 1 9.21 -4.06 -21.23
C MET A 1 8.34 -3.57 -20.07
N TRP A 2 8.31 -2.28 -19.82
CA TRP A 2 7.48 -1.73 -18.75
C TRP A 2 5.99 -1.62 -19.11
N SER A 3 5.64 -1.71 -20.41
CA SER A 3 4.27 -1.53 -20.89
C SER A 3 3.29 -2.58 -20.35
N MET A 4 3.81 -3.73 -19.91
CA MET A 4 3.01 -4.85 -19.37
C MET A 4 3.19 -4.97 -17.86
N LEU A 5 3.31 -3.85 -17.18
CA LEU A 5 3.55 -3.82 -15.73
C LEU A 5 2.41 -4.51 -14.98
N PRO A 6 2.67 -5.61 -14.24
CA PRO A 6 1.64 -6.28 -13.46
C PRO A 6 1.23 -5.45 -12.25
N ASN A 7 0.05 -5.75 -11.68
CA ASN A 7 -0.46 -5.00 -10.54
C ASN A 7 0.51 -4.95 -9.37
N GLU A 8 1.28 -6.01 -9.14
CA GLU A 8 2.21 -6.11 -8.02
C GLU A 8 3.52 -5.35 -8.23
N ALA A 9 3.92 -5.13 -9.48
CA ALA A 9 5.18 -4.48 -9.79
C ALA A 9 5.02 -2.96 -9.76
N MET A 10 5.93 -2.28 -9.06
CA MET A 10 5.91 -0.84 -8.89
C MET A 10 6.98 -0.20 -9.77
N TYR A 11 6.60 0.84 -10.51
CA TYR A 11 7.58 1.64 -11.26
C TYR A 11 8.38 2.49 -10.27
N PRO A 12 9.72 2.40 -10.27
CA PRO A 12 10.52 2.95 -9.18
C PRO A 12 10.92 4.43 -9.33
N TYR A 13 10.63 5.04 -10.48
CA TYR A 13 11.13 6.39 -10.77
C TYR A 13 10.03 7.44 -10.62
N THR A 14 10.44 8.71 -10.37
CA THR A 14 9.53 9.86 -10.36
C THR A 14 9.05 10.17 -11.76
N ALA A 15 8.03 11.04 -11.87
CA ALA A 15 7.53 11.47 -13.19
C ALA A 15 8.63 12.19 -13.99
N LYS A 16 9.43 13.01 -13.31
CA LYS A 16 10.53 13.72 -13.97
C LYS A 16 11.58 12.73 -14.51
N GLU A 17 11.96 11.76 -13.67
CA GLU A 17 12.91 10.74 -14.07
C GLU A 17 12.36 9.88 -15.22
N ALA A 18 11.07 9.56 -15.16
CA ALA A 18 10.41 8.79 -16.22
C ALA A 18 10.44 9.54 -17.55
N ARG A 19 10.19 10.86 -17.50
CA ARG A 19 10.26 11.71 -18.70
C ARG A 19 11.66 11.68 -19.30
N ASP A 20 12.68 11.83 -18.47
CA ASP A 20 14.08 11.83 -18.90
C ASP A 20 14.49 10.47 -19.47
N ARG A 21 13.86 9.40 -19.01
CA ARG A 21 14.13 8.04 -19.47
C ARG A 21 13.27 7.62 -20.67
N GLY A 22 12.32 8.46 -21.10
CA GLY A 22 11.37 8.12 -22.16
C GLY A 22 10.34 7.10 -21.73
N GLU A 23 10.04 7.03 -20.43
CA GLU A 23 9.14 6.02 -19.83
C GLU A 23 7.92 6.66 -19.18
N LEU A 24 7.51 7.84 -19.62
CA LEU A 24 6.40 8.56 -18.99
C LEU A 24 5.08 7.78 -19.03
N GLU A 25 4.85 7.02 -20.11
CA GLU A 25 3.63 6.19 -20.20
C GLU A 25 3.62 5.06 -19.17
N VAL A 26 4.78 4.51 -18.83
CA VAL A 26 4.89 3.50 -17.78
C VAL A 26 4.59 4.13 -16.42
N TRP A 27 5.10 5.33 -16.18
CA TRP A 27 4.81 6.06 -14.96
C TRP A 27 3.30 6.32 -14.82
N ARG A 28 2.65 6.74 -15.92
CA ARG A 28 1.20 6.98 -15.92
C ARG A 28 0.41 5.72 -15.64
N ALA A 29 0.81 4.60 -16.23
CA ALA A 29 0.16 3.31 -16.00
C ALA A 29 0.29 2.89 -14.55
N ASN A 30 1.47 3.08 -13.95
CA ASN A 30 1.70 2.81 -12.53
C ASN A 30 0.83 3.70 -11.64
N PHE A 31 0.75 4.99 -11.96
CA PHE A 31 -0.10 5.93 -11.23
C PHE A 31 -1.57 5.50 -11.27
N ARG A 32 -2.07 5.13 -12.46
CA ARG A 32 -3.45 4.65 -12.60
C ARG A 32 -3.70 3.39 -11.79
N THR A 33 -2.73 2.48 -11.74
CA THR A 33 -2.84 1.26 -10.92
C THR A 33 -2.87 1.59 -9.44
N ASN A 34 -2.09 2.57 -8.99
CA ASN A 34 -2.15 3.05 -7.61
C ASN A 34 -3.53 3.62 -7.27
N CYS A 35 -4.12 4.39 -8.18
CA CYS A 35 -5.47 4.91 -8.00
C CYS A 35 -6.51 3.79 -7.95
N ALA A 36 -6.36 2.78 -8.80
CA ALA A 36 -7.24 1.61 -8.80
C ALA A 36 -7.11 0.83 -7.48
N CYS A 37 -5.89 0.72 -6.96
CA CYS A 37 -5.64 0.09 -5.66
C CYS A 37 -6.36 0.86 -4.54
N ALA A 38 -6.28 2.19 -4.54
CA ALA A 38 -6.98 3.02 -3.56
C ALA A 38 -8.49 2.78 -3.62
N GLY A 39 -9.05 2.69 -4.83
CA GLY A 39 -10.47 2.37 -5.03
C GLY A 39 -10.84 0.99 -4.51
N ALA A 40 -9.95 0.01 -4.71
CA ALA A 40 -10.17 -1.35 -4.20
C ALA A 40 -10.16 -1.37 -2.66
N ILE A 41 -9.30 -0.56 -2.03
CA ILE A 41 -9.29 -0.42 -0.56
C ILE A 41 -10.64 0.11 -0.07
N GLU A 42 -11.15 1.17 -0.71
CA GLU A 42 -12.46 1.73 -0.35
C GLU A 42 -13.58 0.70 -0.49
N LEU A 43 -13.59 -0.05 -1.58
CA LEU A 43 -14.61 -1.07 -1.83
C LEU A 43 -14.53 -2.19 -0.79
N ALA A 44 -13.31 -2.63 -0.43
CA ALA A 44 -13.13 -3.66 0.58
C ALA A 44 -13.64 -3.19 1.94
N ILE A 45 -13.32 -1.95 2.32
CA ILE A 45 -13.79 -1.36 3.56
C ILE A 45 -15.31 -1.28 3.57
N HIS A 46 -15.90 -0.79 2.48
CA HIS A 46 -17.35 -0.66 2.38
C HIS A 46 -18.05 -2.02 2.50
N ARG A 47 -17.47 -3.04 1.90
CA ARG A 47 -18.00 -4.41 1.97
C ARG A 47 -17.92 -5.01 3.38
N ASP A 48 -16.79 -4.76 4.07
CA ASP A 48 -16.43 -5.49 5.29
C ASP A 48 -16.63 -4.70 6.59
N PHE A 49 -17.06 -3.43 6.51
CA PHE A 49 -17.35 -2.61 7.68
C PHE A 49 -18.85 -2.64 7.99
N ASP A 50 -19.19 -3.08 9.20
CA ASP A 50 -20.60 -3.24 9.61
C ASP A 50 -21.19 -2.01 10.31
N GLY A 51 -20.44 -0.91 10.37
CA GLY A 51 -20.79 0.31 11.08
C GLY A 51 -20.11 0.45 12.43
N MET A 52 -19.53 -0.62 12.94
CA MET A 52 -18.79 -0.63 14.22
C MET A 52 -17.43 -1.29 14.09
N HIS A 53 -17.33 -2.37 13.34
CA HIS A 53 -16.09 -3.16 13.22
C HIS A 53 -15.78 -3.47 11.76
N LEU A 54 -14.49 -3.44 11.44
CA LEU A 54 -13.99 -3.91 10.16
C LEU A 54 -13.67 -5.40 10.31
N LYS A 55 -14.12 -6.20 9.34
CA LYS A 55 -13.89 -7.65 9.36
C LYS A 55 -12.38 -7.94 9.27
N ASP A 56 -11.90 -8.87 10.11
CA ASP A 56 -10.51 -9.32 10.07
C ASP A 56 -10.23 -9.96 8.70
N GLY A 57 -9.06 -9.66 8.15
CA GLY A 57 -8.67 -10.16 6.84
C GLY A 57 -9.19 -9.32 5.68
N CYS A 58 -9.80 -8.17 5.95
CA CYS A 58 -10.29 -7.26 4.91
C CYS A 58 -9.18 -6.89 3.93
N ALA A 59 -7.98 -6.60 4.43
CA ALA A 59 -6.84 -6.19 3.61
C ALA A 59 -6.37 -7.30 2.67
N LYS A 60 -6.57 -8.57 3.04
CA LYS A 60 -6.07 -9.70 2.25
C LYS A 60 -6.64 -9.71 0.83
N SER A 61 -7.91 -9.36 0.65
CA SER A 61 -8.51 -9.33 -0.68
C SER A 61 -7.85 -8.30 -1.60
N VAL A 62 -7.43 -7.17 -1.06
CA VAL A 62 -6.73 -6.13 -1.83
C VAL A 62 -5.28 -6.53 -2.06
N ILE A 63 -4.64 -7.11 -1.05
CA ILE A 63 -3.26 -7.63 -1.16
C ILE A 63 -3.19 -8.70 -2.25
N ASP A 64 -4.14 -9.63 -2.29
CA ASP A 64 -4.19 -10.70 -3.30
C ASP A 64 -4.29 -10.13 -4.72
N GLN A 65 -4.92 -8.97 -4.85
CA GLN A 65 -5.14 -8.31 -6.14
C GLN A 65 -3.97 -7.41 -6.56
N TYR A 66 -3.37 -6.68 -5.62
CA TYR A 66 -2.37 -5.64 -5.92
C TYR A 66 -0.99 -5.89 -5.32
N GLY A 67 -0.86 -6.87 -4.43
CA GLY A 67 0.41 -7.19 -3.79
C GLY A 67 0.69 -6.31 -2.57
N TYR A 68 1.52 -6.82 -1.67
CA TYR A 68 1.88 -6.13 -0.43
C TYR A 68 2.54 -4.78 -0.69
N ARG A 69 3.44 -4.73 -1.67
CA ARG A 69 4.23 -3.53 -1.94
C ARG A 69 3.36 -2.36 -2.37
N ARG A 70 2.43 -2.60 -3.31
CA ARG A 70 1.57 -1.54 -3.81
C ARG A 70 0.56 -1.08 -2.76
N VAL A 71 -0.08 -2.03 -2.09
CA VAL A 71 -1.04 -1.69 -1.03
C VAL A 71 -0.34 -0.89 0.07
N GLY A 72 0.83 -1.34 0.51
CA GLY A 72 1.62 -0.62 1.52
C GLY A 72 1.99 0.79 1.08
N TYR A 73 2.39 0.95 -0.18
CA TYR A 73 2.74 2.25 -0.74
C TYR A 73 1.54 3.21 -0.72
N VAL A 74 0.37 2.76 -1.17
CA VAL A 74 -0.84 3.59 -1.21
C VAL A 74 -1.26 3.99 0.21
N LEU A 75 -1.23 3.05 1.15
CA LEU A 75 -1.56 3.35 2.55
C LEU A 75 -0.57 4.32 3.18
N ALA A 76 0.74 4.09 2.97
CA ALA A 76 1.78 4.95 3.52
C ALA A 76 1.68 6.37 2.96
N ASN A 77 1.41 6.50 1.67
CA ASN A 77 1.19 7.80 1.03
C ASN A 77 0.07 8.57 1.74
N THR A 78 -1.04 7.90 1.98
CA THR A 78 -2.20 8.51 2.65
C THR A 78 -1.87 8.93 4.07
N LEU A 79 -1.24 8.06 4.86
CA LEU A 79 -0.92 8.37 6.26
C LEU A 79 0.10 9.49 6.37
N GLN A 80 1.09 9.55 5.49
CA GLN A 80 2.09 10.62 5.49
C GLN A 80 1.47 11.99 5.21
N LEU A 81 0.41 12.03 4.40
CA LEU A 81 -0.33 13.27 4.13
C LEU A 81 -1.18 13.72 5.32
N HIS A 82 -1.48 12.81 6.23
CA HIS A 82 -2.30 13.07 7.41
C HIS A 82 -1.50 12.89 8.70
N ALA A 83 -0.24 13.31 8.70
CA ALA A 83 0.69 13.10 9.82
C ALA A 83 0.19 13.67 11.14
N TYR A 84 -0.60 14.74 11.10
CA TYR A 84 -1.12 15.40 12.30
C TYR A 84 -2.55 15.01 12.66
N ASP A 85 -3.14 14.07 11.92
CA ASP A 85 -4.49 13.59 12.19
C ASP A 85 -4.46 12.55 13.32
N GLY A 86 -5.01 12.92 14.50
CA GLY A 86 -5.01 12.06 15.68
C GLY A 86 -5.93 10.86 15.59
N ARG A 87 -6.73 10.73 14.52
CA ARG A 87 -7.59 9.57 14.30
C ARG A 87 -6.82 8.36 13.80
N TYR A 88 -5.58 8.55 13.32
CA TYR A 88 -4.68 7.46 12.97
C TYR A 88 -3.76 7.15 14.15
N HIS A 89 -3.58 5.87 14.46
CA HIS A 89 -2.67 5.44 15.52
C HIS A 89 -1.21 5.83 15.21
N GLU A 90 -0.49 6.22 16.24
CA GLU A 90 0.92 6.60 16.10
C GLU A 90 1.77 5.45 15.57
N THR A 91 1.44 4.20 15.94
CA THR A 91 2.17 3.04 15.43
C THR A 91 2.00 2.88 13.93
N ASN A 92 0.80 3.15 13.40
CA ASN A 92 0.55 3.11 11.96
C ASN A 92 1.26 4.25 11.23
N LYS A 93 1.24 5.45 11.81
CA LYS A 93 1.98 6.59 11.25
C LYS A 93 3.48 6.30 11.21
N ARG A 94 4.02 5.73 12.27
CA ARG A 94 5.44 5.38 12.35
C ARG A 94 5.81 4.36 11.29
N TRP A 95 4.98 3.34 11.12
CA TRP A 95 5.16 2.36 10.06
C TRP A 95 5.16 3.05 8.68
N SER A 96 4.23 3.96 8.44
CA SER A 96 4.12 4.62 7.13
C SER A 96 5.39 5.38 6.78
N ARG A 97 6.09 5.92 7.76
CA ARG A 97 7.33 6.66 7.54
C ARG A 97 8.51 5.78 7.14
N THR A 98 8.37 4.45 7.25
CA THR A 98 9.39 3.52 6.75
C THR A 98 9.30 3.31 5.25
N ILE A 99 8.22 3.76 4.61
CA ILE A 99 7.99 3.61 3.19
C ILE A 99 8.37 4.91 2.48
N PHE A 100 9.30 4.82 1.55
CA PHE A 100 9.71 5.99 0.76
C PHE A 100 8.64 6.35 -0.26
N VAL A 101 8.19 7.62 -0.23
CA VAL A 101 7.24 8.17 -1.19
C VAL A 101 7.91 9.36 -1.88
N PRO A 102 8.26 9.22 -3.17
CA PRO A 102 9.00 10.27 -3.87
C PRO A 102 8.18 11.52 -4.13
N GLU A 103 8.89 12.64 -4.27
CA GLU A 103 8.31 13.92 -4.64
C GLU A 103 9.03 14.48 -5.86
N ASP A 104 8.27 15.12 -6.76
CA ASP A 104 8.81 15.80 -7.94
C ASP A 104 8.82 17.30 -7.67
N GLY A 105 10.00 17.86 -7.33
CA GLY A 105 10.15 19.29 -7.11
C GLY A 105 9.20 19.84 -6.04
N GLY A 106 9.00 19.10 -4.96
CA GLY A 106 8.08 19.47 -3.89
C GLY A 106 6.63 19.05 -4.13
N HIS A 107 6.33 18.49 -5.31
CA HIS A 107 4.99 18.00 -5.62
C HIS A 107 4.89 16.51 -5.29
N ARG A 108 3.86 16.14 -4.52
CA ARG A 108 3.57 14.75 -4.18
C ARG A 108 2.23 14.35 -4.79
N TYR A 109 2.26 13.26 -5.57
CA TYR A 109 1.03 12.69 -6.12
C TYR A 109 0.29 11.91 -5.04
N THR A 110 -1.03 12.07 -5.00
CA THR A 110 -1.87 11.49 -3.96
C THR A 110 -2.94 10.60 -4.57
N PHE A 111 -3.43 9.67 -3.74
CA PHE A 111 -4.51 8.75 -4.11
C PHE A 111 -5.66 8.94 -3.15
N LEU A 112 -6.85 9.18 -3.68
CA LEU A 112 -8.02 9.45 -2.85
C LEU A 112 -8.57 8.15 -2.27
N ILE A 113 -8.61 8.10 -0.93
CA ILE A 113 -9.32 7.06 -0.19
C ILE A 113 -10.40 7.79 0.62
N GLY A 114 -11.66 7.60 0.22
CA GLY A 114 -12.79 8.35 0.80
C GLY A 114 -13.30 7.80 2.11
N SER A 115 -12.69 6.74 2.65
CA SER A 115 -13.11 6.13 3.90
C SER A 115 -12.80 7.02 5.10
N HIS A 116 -13.65 6.93 6.15
CA HIS A 116 -13.40 7.66 7.39
C HIS A 116 -12.02 7.28 7.96
N PRO A 117 -11.23 8.24 8.45
CA PRO A 117 -9.86 7.97 8.93
C PRO A 117 -9.75 6.87 9.99
N ALA A 118 -10.70 6.80 10.93
CA ALA A 118 -10.66 5.77 11.96
C ALA A 118 -10.85 4.36 11.38
N VAL A 119 -11.68 4.22 10.35
CA VAL A 119 -11.92 2.94 9.67
C VAL A 119 -10.71 2.59 8.81
N LEU A 120 -10.16 3.56 8.10
CA LEU A 120 -8.95 3.36 7.32
C LEU A 120 -7.77 2.96 8.21
N ASP A 121 -7.66 3.56 9.39
CA ASP A 121 -6.65 3.19 10.38
C ASP A 121 -6.77 1.70 10.75
N GLY A 122 -7.99 1.21 10.93
CA GLY A 122 -8.25 -0.22 11.16
C GLY A 122 -7.80 -1.08 9.99
N PHE A 123 -8.02 -0.62 8.76
CA PHE A 123 -7.55 -1.32 7.57
C PHE A 123 -6.01 -1.38 7.53
N VAL A 124 -5.34 -0.30 7.90
CA VAL A 124 -3.87 -0.27 7.97
C VAL A 124 -3.36 -1.29 8.98
N SER A 125 -4.01 -1.37 10.15
CA SER A 125 -3.64 -2.36 11.18
C SER A 125 -3.83 -3.79 10.66
N ASP A 126 -4.91 -4.05 9.94
CA ASP A 126 -5.19 -5.36 9.35
C ASP A 126 -4.14 -5.69 8.26
N TYR A 127 -3.79 -4.71 7.42
CA TYR A 127 -2.72 -4.88 6.43
C TYR A 127 -1.39 -5.23 7.10
N ARG A 128 -1.04 -4.53 8.17
CA ARG A 128 0.22 -4.77 8.88
C ARG A 128 0.26 -6.16 9.53
N ALA A 129 -0.89 -6.63 10.03
CA ALA A 129 -0.99 -7.98 10.57
C ALA A 129 -0.72 -9.03 9.49
N GLU A 130 -1.26 -8.83 8.29
CA GLU A 130 -1.00 -9.71 7.14
C GLU A 130 0.47 -9.68 6.74
N LEU A 131 1.09 -8.49 6.77
CA LEU A 131 2.50 -8.33 6.43
C LEU A 131 3.40 -9.06 7.44
N GLU A 132 3.09 -8.95 8.73
CA GLU A 132 3.82 -9.67 9.79
C GLU A 132 3.68 -11.17 9.62
N GLN A 133 2.49 -11.65 9.26
CA GLN A 133 2.25 -13.07 9.02
C GLN A 133 3.08 -13.57 7.85
N LEU A 134 3.17 -12.79 6.78
CA LEU A 134 4.00 -13.13 5.62
C LEU A 134 5.47 -13.24 6.02
N GLN A 135 5.98 -12.29 6.81
CA GLN A 135 7.37 -12.26 7.25
C GLN A 135 7.66 -13.45 8.18
N ALA A 136 6.74 -13.77 9.08
CA ALA A 136 6.89 -14.90 10.00
C ALA A 136 6.94 -16.23 9.21
N ASN A 137 6.06 -16.39 8.22
CA ASN A 137 6.04 -17.60 7.37
C ASN A 137 7.34 -17.72 6.57
N SER A 138 7.86 -16.62 6.07
CA SER A 138 9.10 -16.60 5.31
C SER A 138 10.29 -17.00 6.19
N ASN A 139 10.37 -16.45 7.41
CA ASN A 139 11.43 -16.78 8.36
C ASN A 139 11.35 -18.25 8.79
N GLN A 140 10.15 -18.75 9.04
CA GLN A 140 9.94 -20.15 9.42
C GLN A 140 10.37 -21.10 8.30
N ALA A 141 10.03 -20.78 7.06
CA ALA A 141 10.42 -21.58 5.90
C ALA A 141 11.95 -21.62 5.75
N MET A 142 12.64 -20.51 5.95
CA MET A 142 14.10 -20.44 5.91
C MET A 142 14.73 -21.28 7.01
N SER A 143 14.20 -21.21 8.22
CA SER A 143 14.68 -21.95 9.37
C SER A 143 14.52 -23.47 9.13
N MET A 144 13.39 -23.90 8.59
CA MET A 144 13.13 -25.30 8.26
C MET A 144 14.07 -25.79 7.16
N GLY A 145 14.37 -24.96 6.17
CA GLY A 145 15.33 -25.27 5.11
C GLY A 145 16.72 -25.53 5.65
N GLU A 146 17.15 -24.74 6.62
CA GLU A 146 18.45 -24.91 7.27
C GLU A 146 18.52 -26.23 8.05
N MET A 147 17.43 -26.60 8.69
CA MET A 147 17.37 -27.82 9.50
C MET A 147 17.40 -29.10 8.67
N THR A 148 17.01 -29.05 7.43
CA THR A 148 16.99 -30.22 6.54
C THR A 148 18.32 -30.45 5.84
N MET A 149 19.26 -29.58 5.99
CA MET A 149 20.60 -29.72 5.44
C MET A 149 21.54 -30.39 6.42
#